data_0bc38d47030b874330eb4fd99e404fea
#
_entry.id   0bc38d47030b874330eb4fd99e404fea
#
_cell.length_a   1.000
_cell.length_b   1.000
_cell.length_c   1.000
_cell.angle_alpha   90.00
_cell.angle_beta   90.00
_cell.angle_gamma   90.00
#
_symmetry.space_group_name_H-M   'P 1'
#
loop_
_entity.id
_entity.type
_entity.pdbx_description
1 polymer ?
#
loop_
_entity_poly.entity_id
_entity_poly.type
_entity_poly.pdbx_seq_one_letter_code
_entity_poly.pdbx_strand_id
1 'polypeptide(L)'
;MFLLLFLGPVLRAFCEVFPDGTAWLSTQLQHSAWEGFVLWDIIMPLFLFMSGITIPFSMAKYKTLARPDGSFYRKILKRFCLLFLLGWIVQGNLLDFSWKIFHPYANTLQSIAVGYVVAALLFVHCKPGWQVVVTVLLFAAYWAAFACTGMNLDPQDNIAMTVDKAVLGVHRDGVKFLEDGSWRFRTGYQYTWILSSLNFAVTVLLGCFAGQMLRSGKHSRPKRALLLALTGGALVAAGLAISPIFPIVKKIWSSSMTLYSGGICFLLAALSYYLVDVRGWHKGADWLKIYGMNAITAYCIGEVVNFSSVSESLLHGFSALACYPVIIAFANASILLAILALMYKNKIFLKV
;
A
#
# COMPACT_ATOMS: atom_id res chain seq x y z
N MET A 1 1.22 -6.12 -7.01
CA MET A 1 2.41 -6.00 -7.87
C MET A 1 2.11 -6.17 -9.34
N PHE A 2 1.52 -7.27 -9.80
CA PHE A 2 1.21 -7.45 -11.23
C PHE A 2 0.31 -6.34 -11.79
N LEU A 3 -0.77 -5.99 -11.09
CA LEU A 3 -1.65 -4.89 -11.50
C LEU A 3 -0.88 -3.55 -11.59
N LEU A 4 -0.03 -3.27 -10.60
CA LEU A 4 0.73 -2.01 -10.54
C LEU A 4 1.79 -1.89 -11.64
N LEU A 5 2.57 -2.96 -11.85
CA LEU A 5 3.81 -2.89 -12.62
C LEU A 5 3.75 -3.53 -14.01
N PHE A 6 2.71 -4.30 -14.30
CA PHE A 6 2.50 -4.92 -15.61
C PHE A 6 1.18 -4.46 -16.24
N LEU A 7 0.08 -4.90 -15.67
CA LEU A 7 -1.23 -4.72 -16.29
C LEU A 7 -1.65 -3.24 -16.36
N GLY A 8 -1.43 -2.48 -15.30
CA GLY A 8 -1.83 -1.08 -15.22
C GLY A 8 -1.16 -0.19 -16.26
N PRO A 9 0.18 -0.16 -16.37
CA PRO A 9 0.87 0.61 -17.41
C PRO A 9 0.43 0.24 -18.83
N VAL A 10 0.27 -1.06 -19.12
CA VAL A 10 -0.19 -1.52 -20.44
C VAL A 10 -1.62 -1.06 -20.72
N LEU A 11 -2.52 -1.19 -19.75
CA LEU A 11 -3.91 -0.74 -19.91
C LEU A 11 -4.02 0.78 -20.04
N ARG A 12 -3.19 1.57 -19.33
CA ARG A 12 -3.16 3.03 -19.49
C ARG A 12 -2.73 3.41 -20.90
N ALA A 13 -1.62 2.85 -21.37
CA ALA A 13 -1.18 3.09 -22.75
C ALA A 13 -2.24 2.66 -23.76
N PHE A 14 -2.97 1.57 -23.50
CA PHE A 14 -4.10 1.16 -24.35
C PHE A 14 -5.23 2.20 -24.36
N CYS A 15 -5.61 2.73 -23.19
CA CYS A 15 -6.64 3.77 -23.08
C CYS A 15 -6.21 5.09 -23.77
N GLU A 16 -4.91 5.42 -23.75
CA GLU A 16 -4.37 6.61 -24.44
C GLU A 16 -4.46 6.45 -25.97
N VAL A 17 -4.21 5.25 -26.48
CA VAL A 17 -4.29 4.97 -27.93
C VAL A 17 -5.73 4.84 -28.40
N PHE A 18 -6.61 4.29 -27.56
CA PHE A 18 -8.02 4.03 -27.89
C PHE A 18 -8.95 4.70 -26.87
N PRO A 19 -9.06 6.05 -26.89
CA PRO A 19 -9.86 6.78 -25.90
C PRO A 19 -11.36 6.49 -26.03
N ASP A 20 -11.83 6.25 -27.25
CA ASP A 20 -13.23 5.94 -27.51
C ASP A 20 -13.61 4.56 -26.96
N GLY A 21 -14.56 4.54 -26.03
CA GLY A 21 -15.01 3.31 -25.36
C GLY A 21 -14.17 2.86 -24.15
N THR A 22 -13.01 3.48 -23.88
CA THR A 22 -12.15 3.14 -22.74
C THR A 22 -12.19 4.15 -21.58
N ALA A 23 -12.99 5.18 -21.67
CA ALA A 23 -13.07 6.28 -20.69
C ALA A 23 -13.32 5.76 -19.25
N TRP A 24 -14.26 4.79 -19.08
CA TRP A 24 -14.49 4.15 -17.79
C TRP A 24 -13.24 3.45 -17.26
N LEU A 25 -12.54 2.67 -18.10
CA LEU A 25 -11.32 1.96 -17.72
C LEU A 25 -10.20 2.94 -17.35
N SER A 26 -10.02 4.00 -18.11
CA SER A 26 -9.06 5.07 -17.84
C SER A 26 -9.31 5.67 -16.46
N THR A 27 -10.57 5.96 -16.11
CA THR A 27 -10.93 6.46 -14.77
C THR A 27 -10.55 5.47 -13.66
N GLN A 28 -10.75 4.16 -13.87
CA GLN A 28 -10.39 3.14 -12.87
C GLN A 28 -8.88 2.96 -12.68
N LEU A 29 -8.06 3.38 -13.64
CA LEU A 29 -6.59 3.27 -13.60
C LEU A 29 -5.89 4.54 -13.09
N GLN A 30 -6.63 5.58 -12.75
CA GLN A 30 -6.13 6.82 -12.13
C GLN A 30 -6.54 6.84 -10.66
N HIS A 31 -5.94 7.74 -9.86
CA HIS A 31 -6.41 7.98 -8.51
C HIS A 31 -7.66 8.87 -8.52
N SER A 32 -8.59 8.61 -7.60
CA SER A 32 -9.70 9.54 -7.34
C SER A 32 -9.17 10.95 -7.06
N ALA A 33 -9.85 11.96 -7.59
CA ALA A 33 -9.42 13.35 -7.43
C ALA A 33 -9.37 13.76 -5.95
N TRP A 34 -10.45 13.49 -5.20
CA TRP A 34 -10.57 13.71 -3.76
C TRP A 34 -11.47 12.65 -3.14
N GLU A 35 -12.77 12.79 -3.24
CA GLU A 35 -13.75 11.82 -2.76
C GLU A 35 -13.96 10.68 -3.74
N GLY A 36 -14.26 9.50 -3.19
CA GLY A 36 -14.54 8.30 -3.96
C GLY A 36 -13.44 7.26 -3.89
N PHE A 37 -13.66 6.17 -4.63
CA PHE A 37 -12.75 5.02 -4.67
C PHE A 37 -12.78 4.39 -6.05
N VAL A 38 -11.62 4.23 -6.64
CA VAL A 38 -11.42 3.56 -7.92
C VAL A 38 -10.50 2.35 -7.75
N LEU A 39 -10.45 1.49 -8.75
CA LEU A 39 -9.64 0.27 -8.71
C LEU A 39 -8.18 0.53 -8.34
N TRP A 40 -7.61 1.65 -8.83
CA TRP A 40 -6.21 2.01 -8.56
C TRP A 40 -5.96 2.37 -7.09
N ASP A 41 -6.98 2.79 -6.37
CA ASP A 41 -6.86 3.20 -4.97
C ASP A 41 -6.69 2.03 -4.00
N ILE A 42 -7.00 0.78 -4.40
CA ILE A 42 -6.82 -0.41 -3.55
C ILE A 42 -5.36 -0.82 -3.37
N ILE A 43 -4.45 -0.37 -4.25
CA ILE A 43 -3.08 -0.87 -4.30
C ILE A 43 -2.34 -0.64 -2.99
N MET A 44 -2.32 0.59 -2.49
CA MET A 44 -1.61 0.91 -1.24
C MET A 44 -2.25 0.25 -0.01
N PRO A 45 -3.60 0.26 0.18
CA PRO A 45 -4.26 -0.53 1.23
C PRO A 45 -3.88 -2.01 1.21
N LEU A 46 -3.84 -2.60 0.02
CA LEU A 46 -3.49 -4.02 -0.13
C LEU A 46 -2.05 -4.30 0.33
N PHE A 47 -1.10 -3.41 0.07
CA PHE A 47 0.27 -3.57 0.57
C PHE A 47 0.36 -3.49 2.09
N LEU A 48 -0.32 -2.51 2.71
CA LEU A 48 -0.38 -2.41 4.16
C LEU A 48 -1.03 -3.66 4.77
N PHE A 49 -2.18 -4.07 4.23
CA PHE A 49 -2.92 -5.25 4.68
C PHE A 49 -2.09 -6.54 4.53
N MET A 50 -1.43 -6.75 3.40
CA MET A 50 -0.58 -7.92 3.15
C MET A 50 0.63 -7.95 4.09
N SER A 51 1.22 -6.81 4.40
CA SER A 51 2.28 -6.75 5.42
C SER A 51 1.79 -7.23 6.78
N GLY A 52 0.54 -6.89 7.13
CA GLY A 52 -0.16 -7.36 8.33
C GLY A 52 -0.41 -8.86 8.34
N ILE A 53 -0.92 -9.43 7.23
CA ILE A 53 -1.17 -10.88 7.11
C ILE A 53 0.07 -11.70 7.47
N THR A 54 1.25 -11.22 7.12
CA THR A 54 2.51 -11.96 7.36
C THR A 54 2.93 -12.01 8.82
N ILE A 55 2.46 -11.08 9.67
CA ILE A 55 2.89 -10.96 11.07
C ILE A 55 2.60 -12.24 11.88
N PRO A 56 1.39 -12.82 11.89
CA PRO A 56 1.11 -14.03 12.64
C PRO A 56 1.95 -15.24 12.22
N PHE A 57 2.44 -15.27 10.99
CA PHE A 57 3.31 -16.36 10.50
C PHE A 57 4.76 -16.14 10.87
N SER A 58 5.27 -14.91 10.75
CA SER A 58 6.69 -14.57 10.95
C SER A 58 7.05 -14.31 12.42
N MET A 59 6.08 -13.88 13.25
CA MET A 59 6.30 -13.44 14.63
C MET A 59 5.72 -14.41 15.68
N ALA A 60 5.07 -15.50 15.27
CA ALA A 60 4.43 -16.43 16.20
C ALA A 60 5.36 -17.00 17.27
N LYS A 61 6.60 -17.29 16.90
CA LYS A 61 7.59 -17.82 17.83
C LYS A 61 7.87 -16.89 19.03
N TYR A 62 7.77 -15.58 18.80
CA TYR A 62 7.99 -14.59 19.86
C TYR A 62 6.78 -14.44 20.78
N LYS A 63 5.58 -14.71 20.29
CA LYS A 63 4.35 -14.68 21.11
C LYS A 63 4.28 -15.81 22.13
N THR A 64 4.94 -16.93 21.88
CA THR A 64 4.99 -18.09 22.78
C THR A 64 6.05 -17.96 23.87
N LEU A 65 6.95 -16.98 23.77
CA LEU A 65 7.94 -16.71 24.80
C LEU A 65 7.33 -15.95 25.96
N ALA A 66 7.74 -16.26 27.19
CA ALA A 66 7.29 -15.53 28.39
C ALA A 66 7.63 -14.03 28.31
N ARG A 67 8.79 -13.71 27.72
CA ARG A 67 9.21 -12.36 27.32
C ARG A 67 9.90 -12.43 25.97
N PRO A 68 9.51 -11.60 24.98
CA PRO A 68 10.25 -11.48 23.73
C PRO A 68 11.69 -11.06 24.01
N ASP A 69 12.62 -11.72 23.37
CA ASP A 69 14.04 -11.43 23.48
C ASP A 69 14.46 -10.25 22.58
N GLY A 70 15.71 -9.79 22.72
CA GLY A 70 16.26 -8.70 21.90
C GLY A 70 16.24 -9.00 20.40
N SER A 71 16.15 -10.26 19.98
CA SER A 71 16.07 -10.66 18.57
C SER A 71 14.77 -10.20 17.91
N PHE A 72 13.66 -10.16 18.67
CA PHE A 72 12.38 -9.63 18.23
C PHE A 72 12.45 -8.14 17.90
N TYR A 73 12.95 -7.33 18.83
CA TYR A 73 13.05 -5.89 18.64
C TYR A 73 14.04 -5.52 17.52
N ARG A 74 15.19 -6.23 17.47
CA ARG A 74 16.17 -6.07 16.37
C ARG A 74 15.58 -6.39 15.00
N LYS A 75 14.72 -7.42 14.91
CA LYS A 75 14.04 -7.77 13.66
C LYS A 75 13.06 -6.69 13.22
N ILE A 76 12.27 -6.14 14.14
CA ILE A 76 11.33 -5.03 13.87
C ILE A 76 12.11 -3.79 13.43
N LEU A 77 13.13 -3.40 14.21
CA LEU A 77 13.95 -2.22 13.92
C LEU A 77 14.66 -2.35 12.57
N LYS A 78 15.26 -3.51 12.28
CA LYS A 78 15.88 -3.78 10.99
C LYS A 78 14.89 -3.59 9.84
N ARG A 79 13.67 -4.16 9.97
CA ARG A 79 12.62 -4.02 8.95
C ARG A 79 12.17 -2.58 8.79
N PHE A 80 11.97 -1.87 9.89
CA PHE A 80 11.63 -0.46 9.89
C PHE A 80 12.68 0.38 9.15
N CYS A 81 13.95 0.27 9.55
CA CYS A 81 15.04 1.02 8.92
C CYS A 81 15.21 0.68 7.43
N LEU A 82 15.10 -0.60 7.06
CA LEU A 82 15.20 -1.00 5.65
C LEU A 82 14.05 -0.45 4.81
N LEU A 83 12.81 -0.48 5.31
CA LEU A 83 11.67 0.07 4.59
C LEU A 83 11.74 1.60 4.45
N PHE A 84 12.24 2.31 5.48
CA PHE A 84 12.50 3.75 5.39
C PHE A 84 13.58 4.07 4.37
N LEU A 85 14.71 3.36 4.41
CA LEU A 85 15.80 3.52 3.45
C LEU A 85 15.32 3.26 2.00
N LEU A 86 14.61 2.16 1.77
CA LEU A 86 14.04 1.85 0.46
C LEU A 86 13.01 2.91 0.03
N GLY A 87 12.22 3.45 0.96
CA GLY A 87 11.32 4.56 0.68
C GLY A 87 12.06 5.79 0.18
N TRP A 88 13.15 6.19 0.83
CA TRP A 88 13.98 7.31 0.38
C TRP A 88 14.63 7.06 -0.98
N ILE A 89 15.09 5.83 -1.26
CA ILE A 89 15.62 5.45 -2.58
C ILE A 89 14.54 5.61 -3.66
N VAL A 90 13.31 5.15 -3.38
CA VAL A 90 12.18 5.24 -4.32
C VAL A 90 11.77 6.68 -4.60
N GLN A 91 11.94 7.59 -3.64
CA GLN A 91 11.72 9.02 -3.85
C GLN A 91 12.73 9.67 -4.81
N GLY A 92 13.86 9.03 -5.08
CA GLY A 92 14.83 9.43 -6.11
C GLY A 92 15.84 10.48 -5.68
N ASN A 93 15.71 11.10 -4.49
CA ASN A 93 16.53 12.25 -4.10
C ASN A 93 17.54 11.96 -2.98
N LEU A 94 17.77 10.70 -2.65
CA LEU A 94 18.60 10.31 -1.50
C LEU A 94 20.05 10.79 -1.63
N LEU A 95 20.63 10.76 -2.83
CA LEU A 95 22.02 11.12 -3.09
C LEU A 95 22.23 12.54 -3.61
N ASP A 96 21.19 13.34 -3.69
CA ASP A 96 21.32 14.75 -4.06
C ASP A 96 22.01 15.59 -2.97
N PHE A 97 22.20 15.01 -1.78
CA PHE A 97 22.82 15.64 -0.60
C PHE A 97 22.23 17.02 -0.27
N SER A 98 21.00 17.28 -0.73
CA SER A 98 20.29 18.52 -0.50
C SER A 98 19.28 18.34 0.61
N TRP A 99 19.51 19.01 1.75
CA TRP A 99 18.58 19.02 2.86
C TRP A 99 17.20 19.56 2.48
N LYS A 100 17.15 20.47 1.50
CA LYS A 100 15.89 21.10 1.05
C LYS A 100 14.91 20.14 0.40
N ILE A 101 15.40 19.11 -0.28
CA ILE A 101 14.56 18.13 -1.00
C ILE A 101 14.43 16.80 -0.28
N PHE A 102 14.96 16.69 0.93
CA PHE A 102 14.84 15.49 1.74
C PHE A 102 13.47 15.43 2.42
N HIS A 103 12.68 14.42 2.09
CA HIS A 103 11.36 14.16 2.68
C HIS A 103 11.45 12.94 3.59
N PRO A 104 11.49 13.13 4.93
CA PRO A 104 11.71 12.03 5.87
C PRO A 104 10.56 11.03 5.88
N TYR A 105 9.33 11.49 5.60
CA TYR A 105 8.15 10.63 5.59
C TYR A 105 7.15 11.08 4.52
N ALA A 106 7.17 10.42 3.37
CA ALA A 106 6.31 10.75 2.23
C ALA A 106 6.10 9.54 1.26
N ASN A 107 6.14 8.30 1.79
CA ASN A 107 6.18 7.13 0.91
C ASN A 107 5.37 5.94 1.48
N THR A 108 4.82 5.12 0.58
CA THR A 108 4.08 3.89 0.92
C THR A 108 4.91 2.90 1.75
N LEU A 109 6.22 2.72 1.46
CA LEU A 109 7.07 1.80 2.21
C LEU A 109 7.26 2.26 3.65
N GLN A 110 7.37 3.55 3.88
CA GLN A 110 7.46 4.15 5.21
C GLN A 110 6.13 3.99 5.98
N SER A 111 4.98 4.17 5.33
CA SER A 111 3.67 3.91 5.92
C SER A 111 3.49 2.44 6.31
N ILE A 112 3.98 1.50 5.48
CA ILE A 112 4.04 0.08 5.81
C ILE A 112 4.92 -0.14 7.05
N ALA A 113 6.08 0.50 7.13
CA ALA A 113 7.01 0.35 8.25
C ALA A 113 6.36 0.77 9.58
N VAL A 114 5.73 1.95 9.61
CA VAL A 114 5.04 2.47 10.81
C VAL A 114 3.91 1.55 11.23
N GLY A 115 3.01 1.20 10.31
CA GLY A 115 1.90 0.29 10.61
C GLY A 115 2.37 -1.10 11.05
N TYR A 116 3.44 -1.63 10.44
CA TYR A 116 4.02 -2.91 10.81
C TYR A 116 4.58 -2.94 12.23
N VAL A 117 5.29 -1.88 12.65
CA VAL A 117 5.82 -1.78 14.02
C VAL A 117 4.67 -1.86 15.03
N VAL A 118 3.63 -1.05 14.84
CA VAL A 118 2.45 -1.04 15.73
C VAL A 118 1.81 -2.43 15.77
N ALA A 119 1.53 -3.02 14.61
CA ALA A 119 0.85 -4.32 14.54
C ALA A 119 1.70 -5.47 15.10
N ALA A 120 3.03 -5.48 14.86
CA ALA A 120 3.92 -6.52 15.39
C ALA A 120 4.07 -6.45 16.91
N LEU A 121 4.19 -5.25 17.47
CA LEU A 121 4.23 -5.04 18.92
C LEU A 121 2.93 -5.51 19.57
N LEU A 122 1.77 -5.09 19.04
CA LEU A 122 0.47 -5.50 19.56
C LEU A 122 0.24 -7.01 19.43
N PHE A 123 0.64 -7.60 18.29
CA PHE A 123 0.49 -9.04 18.09
C PHE A 123 1.25 -9.86 19.13
N VAL A 124 2.47 -9.47 19.46
CA VAL A 124 3.33 -10.23 20.38
C VAL A 124 3.00 -9.95 21.83
N HIS A 125 2.79 -8.69 22.22
CA HIS A 125 2.63 -8.28 23.62
C HIS A 125 1.18 -8.33 24.12
N CYS A 126 0.19 -8.25 23.22
CA CYS A 126 -1.21 -8.13 23.61
C CYS A 126 -2.02 -9.38 23.28
N LYS A 127 -2.98 -9.71 24.16
CA LYS A 127 -4.02 -10.71 23.88
C LYS A 127 -4.92 -10.23 22.72
N PRO A 128 -5.56 -11.12 21.96
CA PRO A 128 -6.37 -10.73 20.80
C PRO A 128 -7.44 -9.68 21.11
N GLY A 129 -8.10 -9.75 22.25
CA GLY A 129 -9.09 -8.73 22.66
C GLY A 129 -8.48 -7.33 22.79
N TRP A 130 -7.30 -7.19 23.39
CA TRP A 130 -6.60 -5.92 23.50
C TRP A 130 -6.11 -5.39 22.15
N GLN A 131 -5.74 -6.28 21.21
CA GLN A 131 -5.41 -5.87 19.85
C GLN A 131 -6.61 -5.18 19.18
N VAL A 132 -7.83 -5.75 19.36
CA VAL A 132 -9.07 -5.13 18.85
C VAL A 132 -9.32 -3.78 19.53
N VAL A 133 -9.24 -3.71 20.85
CA VAL A 133 -9.44 -2.46 21.60
C VAL A 133 -8.50 -1.36 21.11
N VAL A 134 -7.20 -1.64 21.00
CA VAL A 134 -6.23 -0.66 20.50
C VAL A 134 -6.51 -0.26 19.06
N THR A 135 -6.92 -1.22 18.19
CA THR A 135 -7.32 -0.90 16.81
C THR A 135 -8.49 0.08 16.78
N VAL A 136 -9.51 -0.16 17.61
CA VAL A 136 -10.67 0.76 17.73
C VAL A 136 -10.25 2.13 18.30
N LEU A 137 -9.35 2.15 19.27
CA LEU A 137 -8.85 3.41 19.84
C LEU A 137 -8.05 4.24 18.82
N LEU A 138 -7.18 3.60 18.01
CA LEU A 138 -6.44 4.30 16.94
C LEU A 138 -7.42 4.88 15.90
N PHE A 139 -8.41 4.09 15.49
CA PHE A 139 -9.45 4.51 14.57
C PHE A 139 -10.29 5.66 15.14
N ALA A 140 -10.71 5.55 16.41
CA ALA A 140 -11.48 6.59 17.10
C ALA A 140 -10.66 7.87 17.31
N ALA A 141 -9.37 7.77 17.63
CA ALA A 141 -8.48 8.92 17.78
C ALA A 141 -8.34 9.70 16.48
N TYR A 142 -8.20 9.00 15.35
CA TYR A 142 -8.18 9.63 14.03
C TYR A 142 -9.51 10.36 13.74
N TRP A 143 -10.64 9.68 13.98
CA TRP A 143 -11.98 10.29 13.80
C TRP A 143 -12.17 11.51 14.71
N ALA A 144 -11.81 11.38 15.98
CA ALA A 144 -11.93 12.47 16.97
C ALA A 144 -11.12 13.70 16.55
N ALA A 145 -9.93 13.52 15.97
CA ALA A 145 -9.14 14.64 15.48
C ALA A 145 -9.89 15.46 14.42
N PHE A 146 -10.57 14.81 13.48
CA PHE A 146 -11.42 15.50 12.50
C PHE A 146 -12.71 16.07 13.11
N ALA A 147 -13.35 15.34 14.04
CA ALA A 147 -14.55 15.81 14.71
C ALA A 147 -14.30 17.08 15.53
N CYS A 148 -13.17 17.16 16.23
CA CYS A 148 -12.78 18.35 17.00
C CYS A 148 -12.52 19.59 16.13
N THR A 149 -12.31 19.42 14.82
CA THR A 149 -12.13 20.52 13.85
C THR A 149 -13.36 20.73 12.97
N GLY A 150 -14.54 20.28 13.42
CA GLY A 150 -15.81 20.45 12.71
C GLY A 150 -15.91 19.60 11.44
N MET A 151 -15.18 18.48 11.35
CA MET A 151 -15.11 17.60 10.17
C MET A 151 -14.70 18.34 8.89
N ASN A 152 -13.80 19.32 9.02
CA ASN A 152 -13.27 20.02 7.85
C ASN A 152 -12.48 19.05 6.98
N LEU A 153 -12.97 18.82 5.76
CA LEU A 153 -12.40 17.92 4.75
C LEU A 153 -11.83 18.69 3.55
N ASP A 154 -11.61 19.98 3.68
CA ASP A 154 -10.99 20.78 2.61
C ASP A 154 -9.65 20.13 2.20
N PRO A 155 -9.40 19.93 0.91
CA PRO A 155 -8.18 19.30 0.42
C PRO A 155 -6.88 20.01 0.84
N GLN A 156 -6.93 21.30 1.14
CA GLN A 156 -5.78 22.14 1.47
C GLN A 156 -5.69 22.54 2.94
N ASP A 157 -6.83 22.48 3.66
CA ASP A 157 -6.95 23.00 5.02
C ASP A 157 -7.75 22.07 5.94
N ASN A 158 -7.30 20.83 6.08
CA ASN A 158 -7.86 19.87 7.04
C ASN A 158 -6.84 19.58 8.15
N ILE A 159 -7.31 18.99 9.25
CA ILE A 159 -6.45 18.71 10.43
C ILE A 159 -5.25 17.82 10.09
N ALA A 160 -5.39 16.83 9.20
CA ALA A 160 -4.28 15.97 8.83
C ALA A 160 -3.21 16.75 8.06
N MET A 161 -3.64 17.68 7.19
CA MET A 161 -2.75 18.59 6.47
C MET A 161 -2.05 19.56 7.45
N THR A 162 -2.77 20.08 8.42
CA THR A 162 -2.23 20.98 9.44
C THR A 162 -1.17 20.30 10.29
N VAL A 163 -1.43 19.04 10.70
CA VAL A 163 -0.45 18.23 11.45
C VAL A 163 0.80 17.97 10.61
N ASP A 164 0.64 17.59 9.35
CA ASP A 164 1.79 17.37 8.45
C ASP A 164 2.62 18.64 8.25
N LYS A 165 1.97 19.78 8.02
CA LYS A 165 2.65 21.10 7.90
C LYS A 165 3.40 21.45 9.17
N ALA A 166 2.81 21.21 10.35
CA ALA A 166 3.42 21.52 11.64
C ALA A 166 4.61 20.61 11.98
N VAL A 167 4.51 19.29 11.70
CA VAL A 167 5.52 18.30 12.07
C VAL A 167 6.66 18.22 11.06
N LEU A 168 6.34 18.21 9.77
CA LEU A 168 7.33 18.04 8.70
C LEU A 168 7.87 19.38 8.18
N GLY A 169 7.09 20.46 8.29
CA GLY A 169 7.52 21.80 7.89
C GLY A 169 8.04 21.84 6.45
N VAL A 170 9.23 22.39 6.29
CA VAL A 170 9.95 22.49 5.01
C VAL A 170 10.27 21.14 4.37
N HIS A 171 10.34 20.08 5.17
CA HIS A 171 10.61 18.71 4.72
C HIS A 171 9.35 17.93 4.33
N ARG A 172 8.18 18.57 4.36
CA ARG A 172 6.96 17.96 3.85
C ARG A 172 7.07 17.80 2.34
N ASP A 173 6.69 16.64 1.85
CA ASP A 173 6.50 16.46 0.41
C ASP A 173 5.46 17.48 -0.12
N GLY A 174 5.66 17.99 -1.34
CA GLY A 174 4.84 19.07 -1.88
C GLY A 174 5.22 20.49 -1.39
N VAL A 175 6.40 20.71 -0.84
CA VAL A 175 7.01 22.03 -0.67
C VAL A 175 7.67 22.47 -1.97
N LYS A 176 7.54 23.75 -2.31
CA LYS A 176 8.24 24.40 -3.44
C LYS A 176 9.16 25.48 -2.89
N PHE A 177 10.45 25.38 -3.18
CA PHE A 177 11.42 26.45 -2.94
C PHE A 177 11.35 27.47 -4.06
N LEU A 178 11.45 28.75 -3.71
CA LEU A 178 11.46 29.88 -4.62
C LEU A 178 12.91 30.32 -4.87
N GLU A 179 13.12 31.14 -5.91
CA GLU A 179 14.46 31.64 -6.30
C GLU A 179 15.11 32.51 -5.24
N ASP A 180 14.31 33.22 -4.45
CA ASP A 180 14.75 34.06 -3.33
C ASP A 180 15.16 33.26 -2.07
N GLY A 181 15.10 31.91 -2.14
CA GLY A 181 15.42 31.02 -1.02
C GLY A 181 14.26 30.80 -0.05
N SER A 182 13.14 31.49 -0.20
CA SER A 182 11.92 31.21 0.55
C SER A 182 11.25 29.91 0.07
N TRP A 183 10.26 29.43 0.81
CA TRP A 183 9.52 28.23 0.44
C TRP A 183 8.03 28.38 0.74
N ARG A 184 7.22 27.61 0.05
CA ARG A 184 5.77 27.54 0.28
C ARG A 184 5.23 26.13 0.02
N PHE A 185 4.11 25.83 0.64
CA PHE A 185 3.39 24.59 0.34
C PHE A 185 2.70 24.67 -1.04
N ARG A 186 2.82 23.60 -1.85
CA ARG A 186 2.11 23.48 -3.12
C ARG A 186 0.62 23.30 -2.85
N THR A 187 -0.21 24.06 -3.51
CA THR A 187 -1.67 23.95 -3.39
C THR A 187 -2.23 22.64 -3.99
N GLY A 188 -1.55 22.00 -4.93
CA GLY A 188 -2.00 20.74 -5.55
C GLY A 188 -1.62 19.47 -4.77
N TYR A 189 -0.74 19.53 -3.78
CA TYR A 189 -0.32 18.35 -3.04
C TYR A 189 -1.21 18.12 -1.82
N GLN A 190 -1.93 17.00 -1.79
CA GLN A 190 -3.03 16.73 -0.85
C GLN A 190 -2.81 15.47 0.01
N TYR A 191 -1.69 14.74 -0.18
CA TYR A 191 -1.41 13.57 0.64
C TYR A 191 -0.95 13.96 2.04
N THR A 192 -1.36 13.16 3.04
CA THR A 192 -1.00 13.34 4.44
C THR A 192 -0.43 12.04 5.02
N TRP A 193 0.50 12.16 5.96
CA TRP A 193 1.31 11.05 6.44
C TRP A 193 1.26 10.86 7.95
N ILE A 194 1.48 11.95 8.74
CA ILE A 194 1.65 11.85 10.20
C ILE A 194 0.35 11.39 10.87
N LEU A 195 -0.73 12.16 10.76
CA LEU A 195 -2.00 11.79 11.36
C LEU A 195 -2.58 10.53 10.71
N SER A 196 -2.44 10.41 9.38
CA SER A 196 -2.87 9.23 8.61
C SER A 196 -2.19 7.94 9.04
N SER A 197 -1.04 8.01 9.73
CA SER A 197 -0.34 6.84 10.28
C SER A 197 -1.19 6.05 11.28
N LEU A 198 -2.13 6.69 11.98
CA LEU A 198 -3.08 5.99 12.83
C LEU A 198 -3.91 4.99 12.02
N ASN A 199 -4.46 5.43 10.91
CA ASN A 199 -5.27 4.60 10.03
C ASN A 199 -4.42 3.66 9.13
N PHE A 200 -3.16 4.00 8.82
CA PHE A 200 -2.21 3.04 8.25
C PHE A 200 -1.98 1.86 9.21
N ALA A 201 -1.78 2.14 10.50
CA ALA A 201 -1.63 1.10 11.51
C ALA A 201 -2.91 0.24 11.64
N VAL A 202 -4.10 0.85 11.59
CA VAL A 202 -5.38 0.13 11.57
C VAL A 202 -5.44 -0.82 10.36
N THR A 203 -5.06 -0.35 9.17
CA THR A 203 -5.07 -1.18 7.95
C THR A 203 -4.13 -2.38 8.07
N VAL A 204 -2.93 -2.20 8.65
CA VAL A 204 -2.00 -3.31 8.91
C VAL A 204 -2.53 -4.26 9.98
N LEU A 205 -3.19 -3.74 11.03
CA LEU A 205 -3.84 -4.55 12.06
C LEU A 205 -4.99 -5.38 11.51
N LEU A 206 -5.80 -4.84 10.62
CA LEU A 206 -6.83 -5.59 9.88
C LEU A 206 -6.20 -6.76 9.12
N GLY A 207 -5.08 -6.54 8.44
CA GLY A 207 -4.30 -7.62 7.83
C GLY A 207 -3.79 -8.64 8.86
N CYS A 208 -3.31 -8.19 10.02
CA CYS A 208 -2.87 -9.07 11.09
C CYS A 208 -4.01 -9.95 11.61
N PHE A 209 -5.24 -9.42 11.74
CA PHE A 209 -6.42 -10.22 12.09
C PHE A 209 -6.75 -11.26 11.03
N ALA A 210 -6.72 -10.89 9.75
CA ALA A 210 -6.88 -11.85 8.65
C ALA A 210 -5.83 -12.98 8.71
N GLY A 211 -4.56 -12.64 8.96
CA GLY A 211 -3.48 -13.61 9.14
C GLY A 211 -3.70 -14.53 10.34
N GLN A 212 -4.21 -14.02 11.47
CA GLN A 212 -4.58 -14.81 12.64
C GLN A 212 -5.73 -15.79 12.33
N MET A 213 -6.75 -15.35 11.56
CA MET A 213 -7.85 -16.20 11.10
C MET A 213 -7.36 -17.32 10.17
N LEU A 214 -6.48 -17.00 9.21
CA LEU A 214 -5.88 -17.96 8.29
C LEU A 214 -5.03 -19.00 9.04
N ARG A 215 -4.27 -18.58 10.05
CA ARG A 215 -3.41 -19.45 10.83
C ARG A 215 -4.15 -20.27 11.87
N SER A 216 -5.34 -19.87 12.28
CA SER A 216 -6.13 -20.55 13.31
C SER A 216 -6.47 -21.98 12.88
N GLY A 217 -6.09 -22.97 13.71
CA GLY A 217 -6.49 -24.38 13.53
C GLY A 217 -7.94 -24.67 13.92
N LYS A 218 -8.69 -23.69 14.44
CA LYS A 218 -10.03 -23.90 15.04
C LYS A 218 -11.12 -24.22 14.03
N HIS A 219 -10.93 -23.86 12.75
CA HIS A 219 -11.95 -23.99 11.71
C HIS A 219 -11.40 -24.68 10.47
N SER A 220 -12.27 -25.39 9.74
CA SER A 220 -11.96 -25.97 8.44
C SER A 220 -11.57 -24.87 7.42
N ARG A 221 -10.84 -25.23 6.38
CA ARG A 221 -10.42 -24.29 5.34
C ARG A 221 -11.58 -23.50 4.72
N PRO A 222 -12.71 -24.15 4.28
CA PRO A 222 -13.85 -23.40 3.73
C PRO A 222 -14.45 -22.42 4.74
N LYS A 223 -14.55 -22.83 6.04
CA LYS A 223 -15.09 -21.96 7.07
C LYS A 223 -14.21 -20.74 7.32
N ARG A 224 -12.87 -20.87 7.22
CA ARG A 224 -11.95 -19.70 7.31
C ARG A 224 -12.16 -18.74 6.15
N ALA A 225 -12.30 -19.26 4.90
CA ALA A 225 -12.62 -18.45 3.74
C ALA A 225 -13.94 -17.67 3.93
N LEU A 226 -14.98 -18.35 4.43
CA LEU A 226 -16.28 -17.74 4.72
C LEU A 226 -16.17 -16.65 5.79
N LEU A 227 -15.45 -16.90 6.89
CA LEU A 227 -15.26 -15.91 7.96
C LEU A 227 -14.52 -14.68 7.46
N LEU A 228 -13.47 -14.85 6.64
CA LEU A 228 -12.79 -13.73 5.99
C LEU A 228 -13.76 -12.93 5.09
N ALA A 229 -14.58 -13.62 4.29
CA ALA A 229 -15.54 -12.98 3.40
C ALA A 229 -16.61 -12.21 4.20
N LEU A 230 -17.16 -12.80 5.26
CA LEU A 230 -18.16 -12.14 6.13
C LEU A 230 -17.56 -10.91 6.83
N THR A 231 -16.33 -11.02 7.35
CA THR A 231 -15.62 -9.89 7.96
C THR A 231 -15.39 -8.79 6.92
N GLY A 232 -14.95 -9.15 5.72
CA GLY A 232 -14.74 -8.22 4.62
C GLY A 232 -16.03 -7.51 4.22
N GLY A 233 -17.13 -8.26 4.03
CA GLY A 233 -18.43 -7.68 3.72
C GLY A 233 -18.95 -6.74 4.80
N ALA A 234 -18.78 -7.10 6.09
CA ALA A 234 -19.16 -6.23 7.21
C ALA A 234 -18.36 -4.92 7.24
N LEU A 235 -17.04 -4.98 6.98
CA LEU A 235 -16.19 -3.79 6.93
C LEU A 235 -16.52 -2.90 5.72
N VAL A 236 -16.81 -3.47 4.55
CA VAL A 236 -17.27 -2.71 3.38
C VAL A 236 -18.60 -2.00 3.71
N ALA A 237 -19.56 -2.72 4.27
CA ALA A 237 -20.84 -2.15 4.66
C ALA A 237 -20.69 -1.03 5.70
N ALA A 238 -19.83 -1.23 6.71
CA ALA A 238 -19.52 -0.20 7.71
C ALA A 238 -18.87 1.04 7.08
N GLY A 239 -17.88 0.85 6.18
CA GLY A 239 -17.24 1.95 5.47
C GLY A 239 -18.21 2.77 4.63
N LEU A 240 -19.13 2.10 3.93
CA LEU A 240 -20.20 2.76 3.17
C LEU A 240 -21.21 3.46 4.08
N ALA A 241 -21.60 2.84 5.21
CA ALA A 241 -22.57 3.42 6.15
C ALA A 241 -22.07 4.73 6.79
N ILE A 242 -20.76 4.86 7.02
CA ILE A 242 -20.17 6.09 7.58
C ILE A 242 -19.73 7.10 6.52
N SER A 243 -19.68 6.71 5.25
CA SER A 243 -19.21 7.58 4.18
C SER A 243 -20.02 8.87 3.98
N PRO A 244 -21.33 8.96 4.31
CA PRO A 244 -22.06 10.22 4.27
C PRO A 244 -21.60 11.26 5.30
N ILE A 245 -21.03 10.80 6.43
CA ILE A 245 -20.52 11.68 7.50
C ILE A 245 -19.02 11.94 7.31
N PHE A 246 -18.28 10.90 6.96
CA PHE A 246 -16.86 10.98 6.71
C PHE A 246 -16.56 10.32 5.35
N PRO A 247 -16.54 11.08 4.25
CA PRO A 247 -16.35 10.56 2.90
C PRO A 247 -15.13 9.69 2.71
N ILE A 248 -15.19 8.81 1.72
CA ILE A 248 -14.07 7.95 1.34
C ILE A 248 -13.03 8.80 0.62
N VAL A 249 -11.95 9.16 1.31
CA VAL A 249 -10.86 9.98 0.77
C VAL A 249 -9.53 9.28 1.04
N LYS A 250 -8.90 8.83 -0.03
CA LYS A 250 -7.61 8.12 0.04
C LYS A 250 -6.47 9.01 0.52
N LYS A 251 -6.42 10.26 0.05
CA LYS A 251 -5.27 11.15 0.26
C LYS A 251 -5.03 11.50 1.73
N ILE A 252 -6.09 11.55 2.53
CA ILE A 252 -6.03 11.70 3.99
C ILE A 252 -6.22 10.38 4.73
N TRP A 253 -6.44 9.27 4.03
CA TRP A 253 -6.73 7.95 4.59
C TRP A 253 -7.88 7.96 5.59
N SER A 254 -9.03 8.50 5.15
CA SER A 254 -10.20 8.68 6.00
C SER A 254 -10.65 7.37 6.67
N SER A 255 -11.41 7.48 7.75
CA SER A 255 -11.89 6.30 8.49
C SER A 255 -12.80 5.43 7.63
N SER A 256 -13.68 6.01 6.81
CA SER A 256 -14.50 5.29 5.82
C SER A 256 -13.62 4.56 4.80
N MET A 257 -12.58 5.24 4.27
CA MET A 257 -11.60 4.65 3.36
C MET A 257 -10.90 3.43 4.00
N THR A 258 -10.51 3.54 5.26
CA THR A 258 -9.82 2.48 6.01
C THR A 258 -10.69 1.23 6.14
N LEU A 259 -11.97 1.38 6.49
CA LEU A 259 -12.90 0.26 6.59
C LEU A 259 -13.26 -0.31 5.22
N TYR A 260 -13.58 0.54 4.26
CA TYR A 260 -13.98 0.14 2.93
C TYR A 260 -12.86 -0.63 2.21
N SER A 261 -11.67 -0.04 2.14
CA SER A 261 -10.52 -0.69 1.50
C SER A 261 -10.03 -1.92 2.27
N GLY A 262 -10.02 -1.87 3.61
CA GLY A 262 -9.72 -3.01 4.47
C GLY A 262 -10.69 -4.17 4.23
N GLY A 263 -11.99 -3.88 4.09
CA GLY A 263 -13.01 -4.86 3.75
C GLY A 263 -12.78 -5.51 2.39
N ILE A 264 -12.46 -4.71 1.35
CA ILE A 264 -12.10 -5.24 0.02
C ILE A 264 -10.85 -6.13 0.12
N CYS A 265 -9.84 -5.74 0.91
CA CYS A 265 -8.65 -6.56 1.13
C CYS A 265 -8.99 -7.92 1.78
N PHE A 266 -9.91 -7.95 2.74
CA PHE A 266 -10.43 -9.20 3.32
C PHE A 266 -11.15 -10.07 2.28
N LEU A 267 -11.99 -9.48 1.42
CA LEU A 267 -12.70 -10.20 0.35
C LEU A 267 -11.71 -10.79 -0.67
N LEU A 268 -10.69 -10.02 -1.07
CA LEU A 268 -9.63 -10.51 -1.96
C LEU A 268 -8.82 -11.64 -1.31
N ALA A 269 -8.51 -11.52 -0.02
CA ALA A 269 -7.83 -12.59 0.73
C ALA A 269 -8.70 -13.83 0.84
N ALA A 270 -10.01 -13.69 1.10
CA ALA A 270 -10.97 -14.79 1.14
C ALA A 270 -11.07 -15.52 -0.19
N LEU A 271 -11.19 -14.76 -1.29
CA LEU A 271 -11.26 -15.30 -2.65
C LEU A 271 -9.97 -16.07 -3.00
N SER A 272 -8.82 -15.44 -2.77
CA SER A 272 -7.53 -16.06 -3.05
C SER A 272 -7.32 -17.35 -2.24
N TYR A 273 -7.63 -17.31 -0.94
CA TYR A 273 -7.55 -18.48 -0.06
C TYR A 273 -8.52 -19.58 -0.47
N TYR A 274 -9.75 -19.21 -0.87
CA TYR A 274 -10.73 -20.19 -1.35
C TYR A 274 -10.28 -20.87 -2.64
N LEU A 275 -9.81 -20.11 -3.62
CA LEU A 275 -9.39 -20.67 -4.91
C LEU A 275 -8.14 -21.55 -4.76
N VAL A 276 -7.12 -21.06 -4.02
CA VAL A 276 -5.82 -21.75 -3.92
C VAL A 276 -5.84 -22.86 -2.86
N ASP A 277 -6.25 -22.54 -1.62
CA ASP A 277 -6.10 -23.47 -0.48
C ASP A 277 -7.30 -24.40 -0.29
N VAL A 278 -8.52 -23.98 -0.70
CA VAL A 278 -9.73 -24.80 -0.57
C VAL A 278 -9.98 -25.62 -1.85
N ARG A 279 -9.94 -24.96 -3.02
CA ARG A 279 -10.23 -25.61 -4.33
C ARG A 279 -8.99 -26.23 -4.97
N GLY A 280 -7.78 -25.90 -4.47
CA GLY A 280 -6.53 -26.44 -5.01
C GLY A 280 -6.17 -25.91 -6.41
N TRP A 281 -6.68 -24.72 -6.79
CA TRP A 281 -6.39 -24.14 -8.10
C TRP A 281 -4.99 -23.53 -8.12
N HIS A 282 -4.00 -24.37 -8.43
CA HIS A 282 -2.59 -23.95 -8.50
C HIS A 282 -2.11 -23.73 -9.94
N LYS A 283 -2.77 -24.40 -10.91
CA LYS A 283 -2.34 -24.35 -12.33
C LYS A 283 -2.54 -22.94 -12.89
N GLY A 284 -1.50 -22.41 -13.52
CA GLY A 284 -1.53 -21.09 -14.15
C GLY A 284 -1.34 -19.90 -13.21
N ALA A 285 -1.19 -20.11 -11.89
CA ALA A 285 -0.95 -19.04 -10.91
C ALA A 285 0.53 -18.88 -10.52
N ASP A 286 1.42 -19.73 -11.05
CA ASP A 286 2.83 -19.74 -10.62
C ASP A 286 3.58 -18.44 -10.96
N TRP A 287 3.22 -17.77 -12.03
CA TRP A 287 3.80 -16.49 -12.39
C TRP A 287 3.48 -15.37 -11.37
N LEU A 288 2.35 -15.44 -10.65
CA LEU A 288 2.04 -14.52 -9.57
C LEU A 288 3.02 -14.67 -8.39
N LYS A 289 3.59 -15.87 -8.19
CA LYS A 289 4.62 -16.12 -7.17
C LYS A 289 5.89 -15.32 -7.46
N ILE A 290 6.24 -15.11 -8.74
CA ILE A 290 7.40 -14.33 -9.15
C ILE A 290 7.30 -12.91 -8.61
N TYR A 291 6.15 -12.26 -8.82
CA TYR A 291 5.87 -10.94 -8.26
C TYR A 291 5.73 -10.96 -6.73
N GLY A 292 5.06 -11.96 -6.18
CA GLY A 292 4.79 -12.05 -4.75
C GLY A 292 6.04 -12.24 -3.91
N MET A 293 6.96 -13.11 -4.34
CA MET A 293 8.21 -13.41 -3.62
C MET A 293 9.21 -12.25 -3.63
N ASN A 294 9.14 -11.38 -4.63
CA ASN A 294 9.99 -10.22 -4.79
C ASN A 294 9.21 -8.90 -4.82
N ALA A 295 8.09 -8.81 -4.09
CA ALA A 295 7.15 -7.69 -4.20
C ALA A 295 7.81 -6.32 -3.91
N ILE A 296 8.64 -6.21 -2.88
CA ILE A 296 9.35 -4.97 -2.53
C ILE A 296 10.40 -4.63 -3.58
N THR A 297 11.16 -5.63 -4.04
CA THR A 297 12.15 -5.43 -5.12
C THR A 297 11.47 -4.99 -6.41
N ALA A 298 10.35 -5.64 -6.77
CA ALA A 298 9.56 -5.26 -7.94
C ALA A 298 9.09 -3.80 -7.86
N TYR A 299 8.59 -3.38 -6.70
CA TYR A 299 8.18 -2.01 -6.47
C TYR A 299 9.35 -1.04 -6.61
N CYS A 300 10.47 -1.30 -5.91
CA CYS A 300 11.63 -0.42 -5.97
C CYS A 300 12.21 -0.31 -7.39
N ILE A 301 12.36 -1.42 -8.11
CA ILE A 301 12.87 -1.39 -9.48
C ILE A 301 11.90 -0.65 -10.40
N GLY A 302 10.58 -0.89 -10.27
CA GLY A 302 9.56 -0.26 -11.10
C GLY A 302 9.46 1.26 -10.93
N GLU A 303 9.77 1.77 -9.71
CA GLU A 303 9.76 3.21 -9.42
C GLU A 303 11.08 3.91 -9.77
N VAL A 304 12.22 3.21 -9.62
CA VAL A 304 13.56 3.81 -9.77
C VAL A 304 14.10 3.66 -11.17
N VAL A 305 13.82 2.53 -11.84
CA VAL A 305 14.43 2.21 -13.14
C VAL A 305 13.47 2.54 -14.28
N ASN A 306 13.88 3.48 -15.11
CA ASN A 306 13.16 3.78 -16.35
C ASN A 306 13.61 2.85 -17.49
N PHE A 307 12.79 1.86 -17.82
CA PHE A 307 13.06 0.92 -18.90
C PHE A 307 12.70 1.46 -20.29
N SER A 308 12.04 2.63 -20.38
CA SER A 308 11.55 3.16 -21.68
C SER A 308 12.68 3.39 -22.66
N SER A 309 13.82 3.94 -22.22
CA SER A 309 14.98 4.16 -23.10
C SER A 309 15.49 2.88 -23.75
N VAL A 310 15.48 1.76 -23.02
CA VAL A 310 15.90 0.45 -23.55
C VAL A 310 14.86 -0.06 -24.54
N SER A 311 13.57 -0.03 -24.16
CA SER A 311 12.48 -0.53 -25.00
C SER A 311 12.34 0.28 -26.29
N GLU A 312 12.44 1.62 -26.21
CA GLU A 312 12.37 2.51 -27.38
C GLU A 312 13.54 2.28 -28.32
N SER A 313 14.76 2.09 -27.80
CA SER A 313 15.93 1.79 -28.64
C SER A 313 15.79 0.47 -29.38
N LEU A 314 15.26 -0.58 -28.70
CA LEU A 314 15.09 -1.89 -29.30
C LEU A 314 13.91 -1.97 -30.27
N LEU A 315 12.85 -1.21 -30.03
CA LEU A 315 11.58 -1.29 -30.74
C LEU A 315 11.29 -0.06 -31.62
N HIS A 316 12.30 0.76 -31.89
CA HIS A 316 12.17 2.00 -32.67
C HIS A 316 11.55 1.76 -34.07
N GLY A 317 11.81 0.61 -34.68
CA GLY A 317 11.22 0.22 -35.97
C GLY A 317 9.68 0.15 -35.98
N PHE A 318 9.04 0.04 -34.80
CA PHE A 318 7.58 0.04 -34.64
C PHE A 318 7.00 1.43 -34.35
N SER A 319 7.81 2.49 -34.31
CA SER A 319 7.40 3.85 -33.89
C SER A 319 6.29 4.44 -34.77
N ALA A 320 6.17 4.01 -36.02
CA ALA A 320 5.10 4.43 -36.93
C ALA A 320 3.73 3.81 -36.62
N LEU A 321 3.65 2.80 -35.77
CA LEU A 321 2.38 2.15 -35.44
C LEU A 321 1.61 2.96 -34.39
N ALA A 322 0.30 3.13 -34.59
CA ALA A 322 -0.57 3.80 -33.61
C ALA A 322 -0.53 3.15 -32.21
N CYS A 323 -0.34 1.82 -32.15
CA CYS A 323 -0.24 1.08 -30.87
C CYS A 323 1.17 1.08 -30.26
N TYR A 324 2.11 1.87 -30.77
CA TYR A 324 3.49 1.95 -30.26
C TYR A 324 3.58 2.19 -28.74
N PRO A 325 2.80 3.11 -28.13
CA PRO A 325 2.82 3.27 -26.66
C PRO A 325 2.47 1.98 -25.90
N VAL A 326 1.53 1.19 -26.41
CA VAL A 326 1.16 -0.10 -25.81
C VAL A 326 2.30 -1.11 -25.92
N ILE A 327 2.97 -1.15 -27.05
CA ILE A 327 4.13 -2.02 -27.30
C ILE A 327 5.26 -1.67 -26.32
N ILE A 328 5.56 -0.40 -26.13
CA ILE A 328 6.59 0.06 -25.19
C ILE A 328 6.20 -0.27 -23.74
N ALA A 329 4.97 0.00 -23.33
CA ALA A 329 4.50 -0.33 -21.98
C ALA A 329 4.58 -1.84 -21.70
N PHE A 330 4.21 -2.67 -22.68
CA PHE A 330 4.32 -4.13 -22.57
C PHE A 330 5.78 -4.59 -22.52
N ALA A 331 6.67 -4.01 -23.31
CA ALA A 331 8.10 -4.32 -23.31
C ALA A 331 8.73 -3.97 -21.95
N ASN A 332 8.47 -2.76 -21.41
CA ASN A 332 8.95 -2.33 -20.10
C ASN A 332 8.51 -3.29 -18.99
N ALA A 333 7.24 -3.66 -18.98
CA ALA A 333 6.68 -4.61 -18.02
C ALA A 333 7.29 -6.01 -18.17
N SER A 334 7.58 -6.42 -19.41
CA SER A 334 8.21 -7.72 -19.71
C SER A 334 9.69 -7.77 -19.28
N ILE A 335 10.44 -6.69 -19.43
CA ILE A 335 11.82 -6.58 -18.94
C ILE A 335 11.83 -6.76 -17.42
N LEU A 336 10.96 -6.03 -16.70
CA LEU A 336 10.85 -6.16 -15.26
C LEU A 336 10.47 -7.60 -14.86
N LEU A 337 9.49 -8.20 -15.52
CA LEU A 337 9.09 -9.59 -15.26
C LEU A 337 10.25 -10.56 -15.50
N ALA A 338 11.04 -10.36 -16.55
CA ALA A 338 12.21 -11.21 -16.84
C ALA A 338 13.26 -11.10 -15.73
N ILE A 339 13.55 -9.90 -15.23
CA ILE A 339 14.46 -9.68 -14.09
C ILE A 339 13.93 -10.41 -12.85
N LEU A 340 12.65 -10.25 -12.51
CA LEU A 340 12.05 -10.92 -11.36
C LEU A 340 12.03 -12.45 -11.52
N ALA A 341 11.82 -12.96 -12.73
CA ALA A 341 11.86 -14.40 -13.04
C ALA A 341 13.29 -14.97 -12.87
N LEU A 342 14.31 -14.25 -13.32
CA LEU A 342 15.71 -14.60 -13.08
C LEU A 342 16.06 -14.61 -11.60
N MET A 343 15.63 -13.60 -10.83
CA MET A 343 15.79 -13.56 -9.38
C MET A 343 15.10 -14.76 -8.71
N TYR A 344 13.86 -15.05 -9.12
CA TYR A 344 13.09 -16.18 -8.60
C TYR A 344 13.77 -17.51 -8.88
N LYS A 345 14.24 -17.73 -10.11
CA LYS A 345 14.97 -18.94 -10.53
C LYS A 345 16.25 -19.14 -9.72
N ASN A 346 16.98 -18.06 -9.46
CA ASN A 346 18.23 -18.09 -8.68
C ASN A 346 18.01 -17.98 -7.16
N LYS A 347 16.76 -18.02 -6.69
CA LYS A 347 16.38 -17.92 -5.27
C LYS A 347 16.91 -16.64 -4.59
N ILE A 348 17.03 -15.56 -5.34
CA ILE A 348 17.43 -14.24 -4.85
C ILE A 348 16.17 -13.51 -4.39
N PHE A 349 16.03 -13.31 -3.09
CA PHE A 349 14.87 -12.64 -2.49
C PHE A 349 15.33 -11.57 -1.53
N LEU A 350 14.85 -10.35 -1.71
CA LEU A 350 15.07 -9.27 -0.75
C LEU A 350 14.18 -9.51 0.48
N LYS A 351 14.78 -10.02 1.54
CA LYS A 351 14.10 -10.27 2.81
C LYS A 351 14.14 -9.00 3.67
N VAL A 352 13.04 -8.28 3.70
CA VAL A 352 12.84 -7.10 4.53
C VAL A 352 11.95 -7.43 5.72
#